data_d024a692977b36f16e0a113ef96a0535
#
_entry.id   d024a692977b36f16e0a113ef96a0535
#
_cell.length_a   1.000
_cell.length_b   1.000
_cell.length_c   1.000
_cell.angle_alpha   90.00
_cell.angle_beta   90.00
_cell.angle_gamma   90.00
#
_symmetry.space_group_name_H-M   'P 1'
#
loop_
_entity.id
_entity.type
_entity.pdbx_description
1 polymer ?
#
loop_
_entity_poly.entity_id
_entity_poly.type
_entity_poly.pdbx_seq_one_letter_code
_entity_poly.pdbx_strand_id
1 'polypeptide(L)'
;ALEAWLEVRHQRRWELSGAEEYRGFPPYSKLVTTHKGQAFELAFKHREPDSGPEVYRACDSLQQTISRLYRQAGIKQGSSHSGRRSLAAKVLAPTGDVETVQTILGHSCIDHSKPYLTVDQAKIRHAFEVALA
;
A
#
# COMPACT_ATOMS: atom_id res chain seq x y z
N ALA A 1 3.96 14.07 -4.01
CA ALA A 1 3.38 13.60 -2.73
C ALA A 1 4.38 12.83 -1.88
N LEU A 2 5.00 11.75 -2.41
CA LEU A 2 5.94 10.93 -1.66
C LEU A 2 7.17 11.72 -1.18
N GLU A 3 7.79 12.50 -2.04
CA GLU A 3 8.95 13.33 -1.68
C GLU A 3 8.63 14.34 -0.58
N ALA A 4 7.48 15.02 -0.69
CA ALA A 4 7.02 15.94 0.35
C ALA A 4 6.82 15.24 1.70
N TRP A 5 6.34 14.01 1.69
CA TRP A 5 6.21 13.20 2.90
C TRP A 5 7.55 12.82 3.51
N LEU A 6 8.51 12.40 2.68
CA LEU A 6 9.88 12.09 3.15
C LEU A 6 10.56 13.34 3.73
N GLU A 7 10.35 14.50 3.12
CA GLU A 7 10.85 15.77 3.63
C GLU A 7 10.28 16.10 5.02
N VAL A 8 8.97 15.94 5.21
CA VAL A 8 8.33 16.13 6.53
C VAL A 8 8.92 15.17 7.57
N ARG A 9 9.17 13.92 7.21
CA ARG A 9 9.81 12.95 8.11
C ARG A 9 11.24 13.39 8.47
N HIS A 10 11.98 13.88 7.50
CA HIS A 10 13.34 14.35 7.68
C HIS A 10 13.39 15.57 8.63
N GLN A 11 12.55 16.57 8.40
CA GLN A 11 12.44 17.75 9.26
C GLN A 11 12.05 17.38 10.70
N ARG A 12 11.18 16.40 10.87
CA ARG A 12 10.76 15.91 12.19
C ARG A 12 11.71 14.90 12.81
N ARG A 13 12.77 14.51 12.11
CA ARG A 13 13.76 13.52 12.52
C ARG A 13 13.14 12.16 12.90
N TRP A 14 12.08 11.77 12.22
CA TRP A 14 11.40 10.51 12.46
C TRP A 14 12.17 9.33 11.83
N GLU A 15 12.62 8.40 12.66
CA GLU A 15 13.36 7.19 12.26
C GLU A 15 14.63 7.46 11.43
N LEU A 16 15.33 8.60 11.63
CA LEU A 16 16.61 8.84 10.97
C LEU A 16 17.71 8.00 11.63
N SER A 17 18.47 7.26 10.83
CA SER A 17 19.61 6.44 11.29
C SER A 17 20.96 7.12 11.10
N GLY A 18 21.02 8.25 10.39
CA GLY A 18 22.28 8.90 10.00
C GLY A 18 23.02 8.18 8.87
N ALA A 19 22.44 7.15 8.26
CA ALA A 19 23.04 6.48 7.10
C ALA A 19 23.04 7.45 5.89
N GLU A 20 24.12 7.43 5.08
CA GLU A 20 24.17 8.25 3.86
C GLU A 20 23.18 7.75 2.79
N GLU A 21 22.94 6.44 2.77
CA GLU A 21 21.97 5.81 1.88
C GLU A 21 20.53 6.08 2.34
N TYR A 22 19.58 5.90 1.44
CA TYR A 22 18.14 6.05 1.70
C TYR A 22 17.74 7.38 2.34
N ARG A 23 18.45 8.47 2.04
CA ARG A 23 18.21 9.81 2.60
C ARG A 23 18.28 9.82 4.14
N GLY A 24 19.09 8.99 4.75
CA GLY A 24 19.26 8.87 6.19
C GLY A 24 18.22 8.00 6.91
N PHE A 25 17.30 7.34 6.16
CA PHE A 25 16.38 6.38 6.75
C PHE A 25 16.97 4.96 6.76
N PRO A 26 16.67 4.13 7.77
CA PRO A 26 17.01 2.71 7.72
C PRO A 26 16.33 1.99 6.54
N PRO A 27 16.99 1.01 5.89
CA PRO A 27 16.40 0.28 4.75
C PRO A 27 15.07 -0.41 5.06
N TYR A 28 14.87 -0.79 6.32
CA TYR A 28 13.65 -1.45 6.81
C TYR A 28 12.61 -0.46 7.36
N SER A 29 12.87 0.84 7.30
CA SER A 29 11.95 1.89 7.77
C SER A 29 10.61 1.80 7.05
N LYS A 30 9.52 1.88 7.79
CA LYS A 30 8.19 1.88 7.20
C LYS A 30 7.90 3.22 6.52
N LEU A 31 7.40 3.17 5.29
CA LEU A 31 7.07 4.37 4.53
C LEU A 31 5.94 5.16 5.20
N VAL A 32 4.92 4.46 5.68
CA VAL A 32 3.75 5.06 6.34
C VAL A 32 3.87 4.90 7.84
N THR A 33 3.85 6.03 8.55
CA THR A 33 3.97 6.10 10.01
C THR A 33 2.77 6.82 10.62
N THR A 34 2.61 6.67 11.93
CA THR A 34 1.65 7.46 12.71
C THR A 34 2.05 8.95 12.72
N HIS A 35 1.17 9.81 13.22
CA HIS A 35 1.47 11.24 13.40
C HIS A 35 2.61 11.53 14.40
N LYS A 36 3.06 10.52 15.13
CA LYS A 36 4.22 10.56 16.05
C LYS A 36 5.49 9.96 15.43
N GLY A 37 5.45 9.57 14.17
CA GLY A 37 6.59 8.95 13.48
C GLY A 37 6.79 7.47 13.79
N GLN A 38 5.88 6.81 14.49
CA GLN A 38 5.97 5.39 14.83
C GLN A 38 5.35 4.52 13.73
N ALA A 39 5.86 3.32 13.54
CA ALA A 39 5.23 2.34 12.66
C ALA A 39 3.84 1.95 13.16
N PHE A 40 2.95 1.61 12.23
CA PHE A 40 1.69 0.98 12.57
C PHE A 40 1.92 -0.49 12.89
N GLU A 41 1.43 -0.95 14.03
CA GLU A 41 1.58 -2.32 14.48
C GLU A 41 0.47 -3.23 13.95
N LEU A 42 0.83 -4.48 13.69
CA LEU A 42 -0.11 -5.53 13.30
C LEU A 42 -0.62 -6.25 14.56
N ALA A 43 -1.92 -6.32 14.72
CA ALA A 43 -2.57 -7.12 15.75
C ALA A 43 -3.03 -8.47 15.17
N PHE A 44 -2.97 -9.52 15.98
CA PHE A 44 -3.59 -10.80 15.65
C PHE A 44 -5.10 -10.72 15.83
N LYS A 45 -5.83 -11.23 14.84
CA LYS A 45 -7.29 -11.33 14.84
C LYS A 45 -7.69 -12.78 14.68
N HIS A 46 -8.75 -13.16 15.37
CA HIS A 46 -9.37 -14.45 15.25
C HIS A 46 -10.67 -14.31 14.47
N ARG A 47 -10.92 -15.22 13.56
CA ARG A 47 -12.15 -15.34 12.79
C ARG A 47 -12.56 -16.80 12.82
N GLU A 48 -13.84 -17.06 12.95
CA GLU A 48 -14.44 -18.38 12.87
C GLU A 48 -15.33 -18.46 11.62
N PRO A 49 -14.76 -18.64 10.42
CA PRO A 49 -15.53 -18.97 9.24
C PRO A 49 -16.03 -20.42 9.32
N ASP A 50 -16.97 -20.80 8.46
CA ASP A 50 -17.52 -22.18 8.39
C ASP A 50 -16.41 -23.23 8.11
N SER A 51 -15.27 -22.81 7.58
CA SER A 51 -14.08 -23.65 7.33
C SER A 51 -13.23 -23.95 8.56
N GLY A 52 -13.55 -23.37 9.74
CA GLY A 52 -12.79 -23.51 10.98
C GLY A 52 -12.05 -22.22 11.43
N PRO A 53 -11.47 -22.22 12.62
CA PRO A 53 -10.83 -21.05 13.19
C PRO A 53 -9.60 -20.61 12.39
N GLU A 54 -9.56 -19.34 12.03
CA GLU A 54 -8.47 -18.71 11.28
C GLU A 54 -7.86 -17.57 12.10
N VAL A 55 -6.52 -17.51 12.13
CA VAL A 55 -5.78 -16.41 12.73
C VAL A 55 -5.11 -15.60 11.64
N TYR A 56 -5.38 -14.30 11.58
CA TYR A 56 -4.78 -13.41 10.60
C TYR A 56 -4.24 -12.14 11.26
N ARG A 57 -3.36 -11.44 10.56
CA ARG A 57 -2.81 -10.17 11.01
C ARG A 57 -3.55 -9.00 10.36
N ALA A 58 -3.94 -8.02 11.17
CA ALA A 58 -4.57 -6.80 10.69
C ALA A 58 -4.00 -5.56 11.37
N CYS A 59 -4.03 -4.44 10.68
CA CYS A 59 -3.64 -3.15 11.21
C CYS A 59 -4.86 -2.22 11.29
N ASP A 60 -5.67 -2.38 12.34
CA ASP A 60 -6.90 -1.60 12.52
C ASP A 60 -6.62 -0.09 12.64
N SER A 61 -5.55 0.27 13.33
CA SER A 61 -5.18 1.68 13.51
C SER A 61 -4.86 2.37 12.17
N LEU A 62 -4.20 1.68 11.24
CA LEU A 62 -3.97 2.19 9.89
C LEU A 62 -5.28 2.27 9.11
N GLN A 63 -6.14 1.24 9.16
CA GLN A 63 -7.44 1.26 8.50
C GLN A 63 -8.33 2.41 8.97
N GLN A 64 -8.39 2.63 10.29
CA GLN A 64 -9.13 3.74 10.89
C GLN A 64 -8.55 5.10 10.47
N THR A 65 -7.22 5.22 10.42
CA THR A 65 -6.55 6.44 9.98
C THR A 65 -6.90 6.76 8.53
N ILE A 66 -6.81 5.79 7.62
CA ILE A 66 -7.17 5.96 6.21
C ILE A 66 -8.65 6.33 6.07
N SER A 67 -9.55 5.64 6.76
CA SER A 67 -10.99 5.94 6.72
C SER A 67 -11.31 7.34 7.26
N ARG A 68 -10.57 7.81 8.25
CA ARG A 68 -10.67 9.18 8.77
C ARG A 68 -10.23 10.21 7.73
N LEU A 69 -9.10 9.96 7.05
CA LEU A 69 -8.60 10.85 5.99
C LEU A 69 -9.61 10.97 4.84
N TYR A 70 -10.22 9.86 4.40
CA TYR A 70 -11.28 9.91 3.39
C TYR A 70 -12.47 10.76 3.84
N ARG A 71 -12.91 10.60 5.08
CA ARG A 71 -14.02 11.42 5.63
C ARG A 71 -13.68 12.90 5.71
N GLN A 72 -12.46 13.24 6.11
CA GLN A 72 -11.97 14.63 6.14
C GLN A 72 -11.90 15.24 4.73
N ALA A 73 -11.61 14.43 3.72
CA ALA A 73 -11.66 14.82 2.31
C ALA A 73 -13.08 14.85 1.70
N GLY A 74 -14.13 14.65 2.50
CA GLY A 74 -15.52 14.64 2.04
C GLY A 74 -15.96 13.33 1.36
N ILE A 75 -15.13 12.30 1.36
CA ILE A 75 -15.43 11.00 0.73
C ILE A 75 -16.08 10.08 1.78
N LYS A 76 -17.41 9.98 1.74
CA LYS A 76 -18.19 9.30 2.79
C LYS A 76 -17.99 7.78 2.85
N GLN A 77 -17.70 7.11 1.73
CA GLN A 77 -17.57 5.66 1.63
C GLN A 77 -16.13 5.18 1.39
N GLY A 78 -15.14 6.04 1.65
CA GLY A 78 -13.73 5.69 1.51
C GLY A 78 -13.27 4.69 2.58
N SER A 79 -12.58 3.64 2.15
CA SER A 79 -11.98 2.62 3.00
C SER A 79 -10.50 2.43 2.67
N SER A 80 -9.77 1.64 3.47
CA SER A 80 -8.37 1.29 3.20
C SER A 80 -8.16 0.61 1.84
N HIS A 81 -9.21 0.01 1.27
CA HIS A 81 -9.16 -0.63 -0.05
C HIS A 81 -9.57 0.30 -1.20
N SER A 82 -10.14 1.48 -0.91
CA SER A 82 -10.65 2.38 -1.95
C SER A 82 -9.55 2.87 -2.89
N GLY A 83 -8.40 3.27 -2.35
CA GLY A 83 -7.24 3.69 -3.16
C GLY A 83 -6.74 2.58 -4.08
N ARG A 84 -6.66 1.34 -3.57
CA ARG A 84 -6.26 0.18 -4.37
C ARG A 84 -7.24 -0.09 -5.52
N ARG A 85 -8.55 -0.05 -5.25
CA ARG A 85 -9.58 -0.24 -6.28
C ARG A 85 -9.53 0.85 -7.34
N SER A 86 -9.34 2.10 -6.94
CA SER A 86 -9.22 3.23 -7.87
C SER A 86 -7.96 3.12 -8.73
N LEU A 87 -6.82 2.73 -8.15
CA LEU A 87 -5.59 2.49 -8.89
C LEU A 87 -5.78 1.35 -9.90
N ALA A 88 -6.35 0.23 -9.47
CA ALA A 88 -6.65 -0.91 -10.34
C ALA A 88 -7.51 -0.50 -11.55
N ALA A 89 -8.58 0.25 -11.32
CA ALA A 89 -9.46 0.72 -12.39
C ALA A 89 -8.73 1.67 -13.36
N LYS A 90 -7.91 2.58 -12.83
CA LYS A 90 -7.13 3.53 -13.64
C LYS A 90 -6.06 2.85 -14.50
N VAL A 91 -5.45 1.78 -13.99
CA VAL A 91 -4.45 0.99 -14.75
C VAL A 91 -5.14 0.11 -15.78
N LEU A 92 -6.24 -0.54 -15.40
CA LEU A 92 -6.95 -1.46 -16.28
C LEU A 92 -7.58 -0.75 -17.48
N ALA A 93 -8.14 0.44 -17.28
CA ALA A 93 -8.84 1.18 -18.33
C ALA A 93 -7.99 1.45 -19.59
N PRO A 94 -6.74 1.96 -19.47
CA PRO A 94 -5.90 2.22 -20.65
C PRO A 94 -5.12 0.98 -21.13
N THR A 95 -4.81 0.04 -20.26
CA THR A 95 -3.94 -1.11 -20.59
C THR A 95 -4.71 -2.35 -21.00
N GLY A 96 -5.92 -2.53 -20.48
CA GLY A 96 -6.69 -3.79 -20.60
C GLY A 96 -5.98 -4.99 -19.95
N ASP A 97 -4.87 -4.78 -19.25
CA ASP A 97 -3.99 -5.84 -18.75
C ASP A 97 -4.29 -6.15 -17.28
N VAL A 98 -5.07 -7.19 -17.07
CA VAL A 98 -5.44 -7.69 -15.74
C VAL A 98 -4.23 -8.20 -14.97
N GLU A 99 -3.24 -8.79 -15.65
CA GLU A 99 -2.05 -9.37 -15.03
C GLU A 99 -1.15 -8.29 -14.41
N THR A 100 -0.97 -7.18 -15.13
CA THR A 100 -0.30 -5.99 -14.59
C THR A 100 -1.02 -5.44 -13.36
N VAL A 101 -2.34 -5.33 -13.39
CA VAL A 101 -3.15 -4.89 -12.23
C VAL A 101 -2.96 -5.82 -11.04
N GLN A 102 -3.00 -7.11 -11.23
CA GLN A 102 -2.83 -8.09 -10.16
C GLN A 102 -1.44 -8.01 -9.53
N THR A 103 -0.40 -7.86 -10.35
CA THR A 103 0.98 -7.67 -9.89
C THR A 103 1.14 -6.40 -9.07
N ILE A 104 0.62 -5.27 -9.54
CA ILE A 104 0.64 -3.99 -8.82
C ILE A 104 -0.09 -4.09 -7.48
N LEU A 105 -1.19 -4.81 -7.44
CA LEU A 105 -1.95 -5.02 -6.20
C LEU A 105 -1.30 -6.04 -5.25
N GLY A 106 -0.30 -6.78 -5.69
CA GLY A 106 0.35 -7.82 -4.89
C GLY A 106 -0.63 -8.94 -4.49
N HIS A 107 -1.60 -9.26 -5.34
CA HIS A 107 -2.50 -10.37 -5.09
C HIS A 107 -1.76 -11.69 -5.36
N SER A 108 -1.48 -12.44 -4.32
CA SER A 108 -0.81 -13.73 -4.38
C SER A 108 -1.69 -14.87 -4.91
N CYS A 109 -2.98 -14.62 -5.11
CA CYS A 109 -3.95 -15.63 -5.57
C CYS A 109 -4.42 -15.33 -6.98
N ILE A 110 -3.65 -15.74 -7.94
CA ILE A 110 -4.18 -16.29 -9.16
C ILE A 110 -3.58 -17.67 -9.26
N ASP A 111 -4.47 -18.64 -9.26
CA ASP A 111 -4.20 -20.02 -9.60
C ASP A 111 -2.72 -20.43 -9.63
N HIS A 112 -2.33 -21.29 -8.75
CA HIS A 112 -0.97 -21.86 -8.65
C HIS A 112 -0.43 -22.46 -9.96
N SER A 113 -1.13 -22.27 -11.07
CA SER A 113 -0.83 -22.88 -12.37
C SER A 113 -0.07 -22.00 -13.37
N LYS A 114 0.29 -20.73 -13.02
CA LYS A 114 1.11 -19.90 -13.93
C LYS A 114 2.38 -19.35 -13.27
N PRO A 115 3.41 -20.17 -13.08
CA PRO A 115 4.64 -19.78 -12.39
C PRO A 115 5.55 -18.81 -13.16
N TYR A 116 5.16 -18.29 -14.33
CA TYR A 116 6.11 -17.61 -15.22
C TYR A 116 5.61 -16.37 -15.96
N LEU A 117 4.67 -15.63 -15.39
CA LEU A 117 4.35 -14.31 -15.95
C LEU A 117 5.31 -13.28 -15.35
N THR A 118 6.45 -13.12 -16.00
CA THR A 118 7.33 -11.98 -15.77
C THR A 118 6.61 -10.73 -16.28
N VAL A 119 5.99 -9.99 -15.37
CA VAL A 119 5.47 -8.66 -15.71
C VAL A 119 6.67 -7.75 -15.94
N ASP A 120 6.76 -7.20 -17.13
CA ASP A 120 7.83 -6.29 -17.52
C ASP A 120 7.81 -5.04 -16.61
N GLN A 121 8.93 -4.75 -15.95
CA GLN A 121 9.07 -3.60 -15.07
C GLN A 121 8.78 -2.27 -15.79
N ALA A 122 9.05 -2.18 -17.10
CA ALA A 122 8.70 -1.03 -17.91
C ALA A 122 7.18 -0.86 -18.04
N LYS A 123 6.43 -1.95 -18.20
CA LYS A 123 4.97 -1.92 -18.22
C LYS A 123 4.39 -1.48 -16.87
N ILE A 124 4.96 -1.95 -15.77
CA ILE A 124 4.55 -1.53 -14.42
C ILE A 124 4.77 -0.03 -14.26
N ARG A 125 5.95 0.49 -14.61
CA ARG A 125 6.25 1.92 -14.53
C ARG A 125 5.29 2.75 -15.38
N HIS A 126 5.08 2.37 -16.63
CA HIS A 126 4.15 3.04 -17.54
C HIS A 126 2.72 3.05 -16.99
N ALA A 127 2.26 1.92 -16.44
CA ALA A 127 0.95 1.83 -15.82
C ALA A 127 0.79 2.80 -14.63
N PHE A 128 1.84 2.96 -13.80
CA PHE A 128 1.83 3.95 -12.73
C PHE A 128 1.82 5.39 -13.26
N GLU A 129 2.60 5.70 -14.28
CA GLU A 129 2.64 7.02 -14.89
C GLU A 129 1.25 7.42 -15.43
N VAL A 130 0.59 6.51 -16.14
CA VAL A 130 -0.77 6.71 -16.67
C VAL A 130 -1.81 6.86 -15.55
N ALA A 131 -1.71 6.05 -14.49
CA ALA A 131 -2.69 6.07 -13.39
C ALA A 131 -2.57 7.30 -12.49
N LEU A 132 -1.41 7.94 -12.46
CA LEU A 132 -1.11 9.07 -11.59
C LEU A 132 -1.11 10.42 -12.35
N ALA A 133 -1.19 10.38 -13.65
CA ALA A 133 -1.38 11.57 -14.49
C ALA A 133 -2.78 12.16 -14.33
#